data_7859541dcdfeb843f07d45ec0fe73299
#
_entry.id   7859541dcdfeb843f07d45ec0fe73299
#
_cell.length_a   1.000
_cell.length_b   1.000
_cell.length_c   1.000
_cell.angle_alpha   90.00
_cell.angle_beta   90.00
_cell.angle_gamma   90.00
#
_symmetry.space_group_name_H-M   'P 1'
#
loop_
_entity.id
_entity.type
_entity.pdbx_description
1 polymer ?
#
loop_
_entity_poly.entity_id
_entity_poly.type
_entity_poly.pdbx_seq_one_letter_code
_entity_poly.pdbx_strand_id
1 'polypeptide(L)' 'MWEYKTVVIKAQTSFWGGKFDNDQIDTELNSYGNDGWELVSIVTANKGYGESGSLICVFKRRK' A
#
# COMPACT_ATOMS: atom_id res chain seq x y z
N MET A 1 12.60 12.00 -16.70
CA MET A 1 12.74 12.05 -15.24
C MET A 1 11.53 11.44 -14.59
N TRP A 2 11.73 10.80 -13.45
CA TRP A 2 10.64 10.14 -12.73
C TRP A 2 10.31 10.90 -11.46
N GLU A 3 9.04 10.90 -11.09
CA GLU A 3 8.65 11.34 -9.75
C GLU A 3 8.14 10.13 -8.99
N TYR A 4 8.33 10.14 -7.69
CA TYR A 4 8.02 9.00 -6.83
C TYR A 4 7.01 9.38 -5.76
N LYS A 5 6.21 8.40 -5.37
CA LYS A 5 5.21 8.59 -4.32
C LYS A 5 5.22 7.34 -3.44
N THR A 6 5.21 7.56 -2.15
CA THR A 6 5.12 6.47 -1.17
C THR A 6 3.74 6.51 -0.53
N VAL A 7 3.07 5.37 -0.51
CA VAL A 7 1.74 5.24 0.05
C VAL A 7 1.76 4.13 1.08
N VAL A 8 1.17 4.37 2.23
CA VAL A 8 1.09 3.37 3.29
C VAL A 8 -0.34 2.85 3.35
N ILE A 9 -0.50 1.54 3.24
CA ILE A 9 -1.78 0.87 3.39
C ILE A 9 -1.72 0.09 4.69
N LYS A 10 -2.61 0.42 5.62
CA LYS A 10 -2.63 -0.24 6.92
C LYS A 10 -3.54 -1.45 6.88
N ALA A 11 -3.14 -2.50 7.61
CA ALA A 11 -3.98 -3.68 7.74
C ALA A 11 -5.27 -3.31 8.45
N GLN A 12 -6.34 -3.99 8.08
CA GLN A 12 -7.60 -3.84 8.77
C GLN A 12 -7.47 -4.39 10.18
N THR A 13 -7.95 -3.63 11.14
CA THR A 13 -7.88 -4.04 12.54
C THR A 13 -9.22 -4.48 13.07
N SER A 14 -10.12 -4.89 12.20
CA SER A 14 -11.44 -5.30 12.62
C SER A 14 -11.41 -6.70 13.21
N PHE A 15 -12.53 -7.37 13.19
CA PHE A 15 -12.73 -8.66 13.87
C PHE A 15 -11.76 -9.74 13.43
N TRP A 16 -11.08 -9.57 12.35
CA TRP A 16 -10.32 -10.64 11.74
C TRP A 16 -8.84 -10.59 12.05
N GLY A 17 -8.46 -9.81 13.03
CA GLY A 17 -7.09 -9.84 13.50
C GLY A 17 -6.07 -9.18 12.61
N GLY A 18 -6.44 -8.12 11.93
CA GLY A 18 -5.46 -7.33 11.21
C GLY A 18 -5.03 -7.89 9.88
N LYS A 19 -5.88 -8.62 9.21
CA LYS A 19 -5.57 -9.13 7.90
C LYS A 19 -5.78 -8.06 6.84
N PHE A 20 -4.98 -8.13 5.78
CA PHE A 20 -5.18 -7.26 4.64
C PHE A 20 -6.33 -7.77 3.80
N ASP A 21 -7.12 -6.84 3.30
CA ASP A 21 -8.21 -7.13 2.39
C ASP A 21 -7.69 -6.93 0.96
N ASN A 22 -7.64 -8.01 0.20
CA ASN A 22 -7.13 -7.94 -1.16
C ASN A 22 -7.93 -6.97 -2.02
N ASP A 23 -9.24 -6.91 -1.82
CA ASP A 23 -10.06 -5.99 -2.60
C ASP A 23 -9.71 -4.54 -2.29
N GLN A 24 -9.43 -4.25 -1.02
CA GLN A 24 -9.02 -2.93 -0.64
C GLN A 24 -7.67 -2.57 -1.25
N ILE A 25 -6.74 -3.51 -1.22
CA ILE A 25 -5.42 -3.28 -1.81
C ILE A 25 -5.55 -3.02 -3.29
N ASP A 26 -6.33 -3.84 -3.98
CA ASP A 26 -6.53 -3.65 -5.42
C ASP A 26 -7.14 -2.31 -5.73
N THR A 27 -8.13 -1.89 -4.94
CA THR A 27 -8.78 -0.60 -5.14
C THR A 27 -7.78 0.54 -4.98
N GLU A 28 -6.96 0.47 -3.94
CA GLU A 28 -5.95 1.49 -3.72
C GLU A 28 -4.94 1.54 -4.87
N LEU A 29 -4.42 0.40 -5.27
CA LEU A 29 -3.42 0.35 -6.33
C LEU A 29 -3.99 0.85 -7.65
N ASN A 30 -5.22 0.47 -7.95
CA ASN A 30 -5.85 0.88 -9.20
C ASN A 30 -6.17 2.37 -9.21
N SER A 31 -6.48 2.93 -8.04
CA SER A 31 -6.72 4.36 -7.93
C SER A 31 -5.48 5.14 -8.36
N TYR A 32 -4.33 4.73 -7.89
CA TYR A 32 -3.09 5.40 -8.29
C TYR A 32 -2.73 5.11 -9.74
N GLY A 33 -2.99 3.88 -10.19
CA GLY A 33 -2.75 3.54 -11.58
C GLY A 33 -3.56 4.40 -12.53
N ASN A 34 -4.80 4.71 -12.16
CA ASN A 34 -5.65 5.56 -12.98
C ASN A 34 -5.08 6.98 -13.11
N ASP A 35 -4.29 7.40 -12.14
CA ASP A 35 -3.63 8.69 -12.19
C ASP A 35 -2.28 8.64 -12.87
N GLY A 36 -1.93 7.50 -13.45
CA GLY A 36 -0.69 7.36 -14.18
C GLY A 36 0.48 6.86 -13.37
N TRP A 37 0.23 6.44 -12.13
CA TRP A 37 1.29 5.92 -11.27
C TRP A 37 1.53 4.45 -11.56
N GLU A 38 2.79 4.06 -11.53
CA GLU A 38 3.20 2.68 -11.71
C GLU A 38 3.80 2.17 -10.41
N LEU A 39 3.34 1.01 -9.95
CA LEU A 39 3.86 0.43 -8.72
C LEU A 39 5.26 -0.13 -8.97
N VAL A 40 6.20 0.33 -8.15
CA VAL A 40 7.58 -0.13 -8.25
C VAL A 40 7.84 -1.26 -7.26
N SER A 41 7.33 -1.11 -6.05
CA SER A 41 7.66 -2.06 -4.99
C SER A 41 6.65 -1.97 -3.87
N ILE A 42 6.43 -3.09 -3.20
CA ILE A 42 5.65 -3.15 -1.96
C ILE A 42 6.50 -3.86 -0.93
N VAL A 43 6.63 -3.26 0.24
CA VAL A 43 7.29 -3.92 1.35
C VAL A 43 6.36 -3.91 2.55
N THR A 44 6.49 -4.91 3.39
CA THR A 44 5.70 -4.97 4.61
C THR A 44 6.49 -4.34 5.75
N ALA A 45 5.79 -3.66 6.62
CA ALA A 45 6.39 -3.05 7.79
C ALA A 45 5.56 -3.42 9.00
N ASN A 46 6.20 -4.03 10.00
CA ASN A 46 5.57 -4.37 11.25
C ASN A 46 6.20 -3.55 12.34
N LYS A 47 5.36 -3.05 13.24
CA LYS A 47 5.89 -2.27 14.35
C LYS A 47 6.16 -3.11 15.56
N GLY A 48 5.83 -4.38 15.54
CA GLY A 48 5.97 -5.21 16.71
C GLY A 48 4.86 -4.96 17.70
N TYR A 49 4.96 -5.55 18.87
CA TYR A 49 3.98 -5.38 19.95
C TYR A 49 2.57 -5.78 19.57
N GLY A 50 2.42 -6.68 18.63
CA GLY A 50 1.11 -7.15 18.23
C GLY A 50 0.30 -6.18 17.40
N GLU A 51 0.90 -5.11 16.94
CA GLU A 51 0.18 -4.18 16.08
C GLU A 51 0.00 -4.76 14.69
N SER A 52 -1.03 -4.28 14.02
CA SER A 52 -1.27 -4.62 12.64
C SER A 52 -0.14 -4.13 11.77
N GLY A 53 0.21 -4.91 10.78
CA GLY A 53 1.24 -4.51 9.85
C GLY A 53 0.76 -3.45 8.89
N SER A 54 1.70 -2.95 8.11
CA SER A 54 1.42 -1.99 7.06
C SER A 54 2.12 -2.42 5.80
N LEU A 55 1.58 -2.00 4.67
CA LEU A 55 2.24 -2.15 3.39
C LEU A 55 2.72 -0.77 2.96
N ILE A 56 3.99 -0.71 2.59
CA ILE A 56 4.55 0.52 2.06
C ILE A 56 4.69 0.33 0.57
N CYS A 57 3.94 1.09 -0.20
CA CYS A 57 3.90 0.97 -1.65
C CYS A 57 4.66 2.14 -2.25
N VAL A 58 5.58 1.84 -3.15
CA VAL A 58 6.35 2.87 -3.83
C VAL A 58 5.90 2.91 -5.27
N PHE A 59 5.50 4.08 -5.70
CA PHE A 59 5.04 4.31 -7.07
C PHE A 59 5.98 5.29 -7.77
N LYS A 60 5.99 5.21 -9.08
CA LYS A 60 6.69 6.20 -9.88
C LYS A 60 5.80 6.62 -11.04
N ARG A 61 6.10 7.77 -11.60
CA ARG A 61 5.39 8.29 -12.74
C ARG A 61 6.34 9.17 -13.51
N ARG A 62 6.19 9.17 -14.84
CA ARG A 62 7.02 10.03 -15.66
C ARG A 62 6.62 11.48 -15.44
N LYS A 63 7.63 12.27 -15.23
CA LYS A 63 7.42 13.68 -14.96
C LYS A 63 7.32 14.48 -16.23
#